data_e72bd34bc2898f35b914060534bb8c7d
#
_entry.id   e72bd34bc2898f35b914060534bb8c7d
#
_cell.length_a   1.000
_cell.length_b   1.000
_cell.length_c   1.000
_cell.angle_alpha   90.00
_cell.angle_beta   90.00
_cell.angle_gamma   90.00
#
_symmetry.space_group_name_H-M   'P 1'
#
loop_
_entity.id
_entity.type
_entity.pdbx_description
1 polymer ?
#
loop_
_entity_poly.entity_id
_entity_poly.type
_entity_poly.pdbx_seq_one_letter_code
_entity_poly.pdbx_strand_id
1 'polypeptide(L)'
;MDEWYKAAYYDPVSMTYFDYPSSDGNLPTAVASGTGDKTAVYNQSFAAGPADITQAGGLSPFGIMGLGGNVFEWEETTLDLTNGLGSSSRGVRGGYWADSSGGLSSSTRLNDFLNPAIELNGFIGFRVASLSSTAAVPEPGSFALFLTGLAGLGWCSRKRLWK
;
A
#
# COMPACT_ATOMS: atom_id res chain seq x y z
N MET A 1 -9.88 7.01 5.19
CA MET A 1 -8.83 6.38 6.01
C MET A 1 -7.76 5.95 5.05
N ASP A 2 -6.51 6.29 5.31
CA ASP A 2 -5.40 5.94 4.44
C ASP A 2 -5.25 4.44 4.27
N GLU A 3 -5.04 3.98 3.05
CA GLU A 3 -4.83 2.57 2.75
C GLU A 3 -3.55 2.05 3.41
N TRP A 4 -2.51 2.90 3.47
CA TRP A 4 -1.29 2.60 4.19
C TRP A 4 -1.55 2.27 5.66
N TYR A 5 -2.32 3.10 6.35
CA TYR A 5 -2.66 2.91 7.76
C TYR A 5 -3.39 1.59 8.02
N LYS A 6 -4.31 1.26 7.12
CA LYS A 6 -5.02 -0.02 7.18
C LYS A 6 -4.07 -1.19 6.95
N ALA A 7 -3.20 -1.10 5.97
CA ALA A 7 -2.22 -2.15 5.66
C ALA A 7 -1.23 -2.41 6.80
N ALA A 8 -0.89 -1.36 7.56
CA ALA A 8 0.07 -1.46 8.66
C ALA A 8 -0.55 -2.00 9.95
N TYR A 9 -1.74 -1.56 10.31
CA TYR A 9 -2.25 -1.74 11.68
C TYR A 9 -3.55 -2.53 11.79
N TYR A 10 -4.33 -2.66 10.72
CA TYR A 10 -5.61 -3.36 10.79
C TYR A 10 -5.42 -4.88 10.79
N ASP A 11 -5.94 -5.54 11.82
CA ASP A 11 -6.02 -7.00 11.85
C ASP A 11 -7.37 -7.47 11.28
N PRO A 12 -7.36 -8.18 10.14
CA PRO A 12 -8.61 -8.67 9.53
C PRO A 12 -9.28 -9.81 10.33
N VAL A 13 -8.56 -10.44 11.26
CA VAL A 13 -9.08 -11.54 12.07
C VAL A 13 -9.91 -10.99 13.26
N SER A 14 -9.31 -10.09 14.04
CA SER A 14 -10.01 -9.44 15.16
C SER A 14 -10.86 -8.25 14.74
N MET A 15 -10.73 -7.78 13.50
CA MET A 15 -11.39 -6.59 12.95
C MET A 15 -11.09 -5.32 13.75
N THR A 16 -9.88 -5.22 14.31
CA THR A 16 -9.43 -4.08 15.12
C THR A 16 -8.13 -3.50 14.56
N TYR A 17 -7.78 -2.30 15.02
CA TYR A 17 -6.49 -1.70 14.73
C TYR A 17 -5.54 -1.92 15.89
N PHE A 18 -4.32 -2.33 15.57
CA PHE A 18 -3.23 -2.55 16.51
C PHE A 18 -2.42 -1.28 16.76
N ASP A 19 -1.66 -1.29 17.86
CA ASP A 19 -0.78 -0.17 18.20
C ASP A 19 0.51 -0.16 17.39
N TYR A 20 0.96 -1.32 16.92
CA TYR A 20 2.19 -1.48 16.14
C TYR A 20 1.97 -2.35 14.90
N PRO A 21 2.78 -2.14 13.83
CA PRO A 21 2.65 -2.88 12.57
C PRO A 21 3.38 -4.23 12.64
N SER A 22 2.98 -5.06 13.57
CA SER A 22 3.49 -6.42 13.79
C SER A 22 2.34 -7.43 13.73
N SER A 23 2.65 -8.69 13.50
CA SER A 23 1.67 -9.76 13.33
C SER A 23 0.74 -9.96 14.54
N ASP A 24 1.14 -9.51 15.74
CA ASP A 24 0.35 -9.59 16.98
C ASP A 24 0.00 -8.22 17.58
N GLY A 25 0.33 -7.13 16.89
CA GLY A 25 0.05 -5.77 17.33
C GLY A 25 0.92 -5.24 18.47
N ASN A 26 1.83 -6.05 19.00
CA ASN A 26 2.74 -5.64 20.05
C ASN A 26 3.97 -4.91 19.48
N LEU A 27 4.70 -4.20 20.33
CA LEU A 27 5.97 -3.57 19.95
C LEU A 27 6.93 -4.61 19.37
N PRO A 28 7.36 -4.49 18.12
CA PRO A 28 8.29 -5.42 17.50
C PRO A 28 9.69 -5.29 18.12
N THR A 29 10.45 -6.37 18.08
CA THR A 29 11.86 -6.37 18.49
C THR A 29 12.70 -5.62 17.46
N ALA A 30 13.56 -4.70 17.94
CA ALA A 30 14.46 -3.95 17.07
C ALA A 30 15.55 -4.86 16.49
N VAL A 31 15.76 -4.80 15.18
CA VAL A 31 16.83 -5.51 14.46
C VAL A 31 17.48 -4.58 13.44
N ALA A 32 18.72 -4.87 13.06
CA ALA A 32 19.38 -4.11 12.00
C ALA A 32 18.93 -4.55 10.59
N SER A 33 18.53 -5.80 10.44
CA SER A 33 17.94 -6.38 9.23
C SER A 33 17.36 -7.77 9.55
N GLY A 34 16.59 -8.34 8.63
CA GLY A 34 16.04 -9.69 8.77
C GLY A 34 14.57 -9.76 8.43
N THR A 35 14.01 -10.97 8.49
CA THR A 35 12.60 -11.27 8.18
C THR A 35 11.88 -11.96 9.34
N GLY A 36 12.50 -11.93 10.54
CA GLY A 36 11.95 -12.59 11.72
C GLY A 36 10.56 -12.06 12.08
N ASP A 37 9.68 -12.97 12.50
CA ASP A 37 8.36 -12.56 12.97
C ASP A 37 8.49 -11.58 14.15
N LYS A 38 7.62 -10.59 14.22
CA LYS A 38 7.59 -9.56 15.27
C LYS A 38 8.91 -8.78 15.41
N THR A 39 9.63 -8.58 14.34
CA THR A 39 10.81 -7.72 14.29
C THR A 39 10.57 -6.51 13.40
N ALA A 40 11.32 -5.43 13.62
CA ALA A 40 11.31 -4.25 12.75
C ALA A 40 12.69 -3.56 12.77
N VAL A 41 13.03 -2.88 11.69
CA VAL A 41 14.30 -2.18 11.55
C VAL A 41 14.17 -0.78 12.14
N TYR A 42 14.53 -0.63 13.41
CA TYR A 42 14.51 0.66 14.11
C TYR A 42 15.54 0.67 15.25
N ASN A 43 15.71 1.80 15.91
CA ASN A 43 16.66 1.98 17.03
C ASN A 43 18.12 1.65 16.63
N GLN A 44 18.46 1.93 15.37
CA GLN A 44 19.82 1.78 14.84
C GLN A 44 20.55 3.13 14.84
N SER A 45 21.87 3.10 14.69
CA SER A 45 22.61 4.34 14.45
C SER A 45 22.19 4.94 13.09
N PHE A 46 22.13 6.27 12.98
CA PHE A 46 21.82 6.94 11.70
C PHE A 46 22.78 6.51 10.57
N ALA A 47 24.05 6.28 10.93
CA ALA A 47 25.07 5.85 9.97
C ALA A 47 24.87 4.42 9.43
N ALA A 48 24.02 3.61 10.06
CA ALA A 48 23.74 2.26 9.59
C ALA A 48 22.96 2.25 8.26
N GLY A 49 22.13 3.25 8.06
CA GLY A 49 21.22 3.27 6.92
C GLY A 49 20.06 2.27 7.03
N PRO A 50 19.14 2.28 6.07
CA PRO A 50 18.07 1.30 6.00
C PRO A 50 18.58 -0.08 5.61
N ALA A 51 17.86 -1.12 6.01
CA ALA A 51 18.07 -2.47 5.52
C ALA A 51 17.53 -2.61 4.08
N ASP A 52 17.99 -3.65 3.38
CA ASP A 52 17.38 -4.06 2.11
C ASP A 52 15.88 -4.31 2.30
N ILE A 53 15.06 -3.94 1.32
CA ILE A 53 13.60 -4.06 1.40
C ILE A 53 13.13 -5.51 1.60
N THR A 54 13.94 -6.49 1.21
CA THR A 54 13.67 -7.92 1.43
C THR A 54 14.07 -8.39 2.83
N GLN A 55 14.63 -7.49 3.65
CA GLN A 55 15.15 -7.74 5.00
C GLN A 55 14.68 -6.66 5.99
N ALA A 56 13.54 -6.05 5.73
CA ALA A 56 13.04 -4.88 6.46
C ALA A 56 12.21 -5.22 7.71
N GLY A 57 12.42 -6.38 8.31
CA GLY A 57 11.70 -6.83 9.52
C GLY A 57 10.62 -7.86 9.25
N GLY A 58 9.78 -8.09 10.23
CA GLY A 58 8.63 -8.98 10.16
C GLY A 58 7.45 -8.39 9.39
N LEU A 59 6.35 -9.12 9.39
CA LEU A 59 5.15 -8.76 8.64
C LEU A 59 4.14 -8.02 9.52
N SER A 60 3.40 -7.11 8.92
CA SER A 60 2.19 -6.52 9.50
C SER A 60 1.05 -7.55 9.61
N PRO A 61 -0.08 -7.24 10.26
CA PRO A 61 -1.24 -8.13 10.31
C PRO A 61 -1.77 -8.54 8.93
N PHE A 62 -1.56 -7.70 7.92
CA PHE A 62 -1.87 -8.01 6.51
C PHE A 62 -0.78 -8.78 5.78
N GLY A 63 0.30 -9.17 6.44
CA GLY A 63 1.39 -9.91 5.80
C GLY A 63 2.31 -9.05 4.92
N ILE A 64 2.44 -7.76 5.20
CA ILE A 64 3.27 -6.82 4.43
C ILE A 64 4.52 -6.48 5.23
N MET A 65 5.69 -6.64 4.61
CA MET A 65 6.99 -6.34 5.22
C MET A 65 7.31 -4.84 5.18
N GLY A 66 8.07 -4.37 6.19
CA GLY A 66 8.69 -3.04 6.19
C GLY A 66 7.74 -1.88 6.48
N LEU A 67 6.56 -2.13 7.04
CA LEU A 67 5.63 -1.08 7.48
C LEU A 67 5.98 -0.53 8.86
N GLY A 68 6.93 -1.15 9.57
CA GLY A 68 7.49 -0.68 10.82
C GLY A 68 8.98 -0.44 10.72
N GLY A 69 9.43 0.80 10.84
CA GLY A 69 10.83 1.19 10.71
C GLY A 69 11.34 1.14 9.26
N ASN A 70 12.60 0.93 9.11
CA ASN A 70 13.37 0.95 7.88
C ASN A 70 13.41 2.34 7.23
N VAL A 71 12.34 2.77 6.58
CA VAL A 71 12.16 4.14 6.08
C VAL A 71 10.76 4.63 6.40
N PHE A 72 10.60 5.92 6.63
CA PHE A 72 9.26 6.52 6.60
C PHE A 72 8.61 6.27 5.24
N GLU A 73 7.31 6.17 5.23
CA GLU A 73 6.58 6.03 3.98
C GLU A 73 5.52 7.11 3.82
N TRP A 74 5.42 7.61 2.60
CA TRP A 74 4.42 8.59 2.22
C TRP A 74 3.02 8.02 2.32
N GLU A 75 2.11 8.81 2.87
CA GLU A 75 0.68 8.59 2.75
C GLU A 75 0.11 9.38 1.56
N GLU A 76 -1.05 8.99 1.10
CA GLU A 76 -1.75 9.67 -0.01
C GLU A 76 -2.26 11.06 0.39
N THR A 77 -2.53 11.26 1.66
CA THR A 77 -3.22 12.44 2.17
C THR A 77 -2.29 13.37 2.93
N THR A 78 -2.67 14.64 2.96
CA THR A 78 -2.12 15.64 3.88
C THR A 78 -2.59 15.36 5.31
N LEU A 79 -2.13 16.16 6.30
CA LEU A 79 -2.56 15.97 7.70
C LEU A 79 -4.04 16.15 7.94
N ASP A 80 -4.68 17.02 7.18
CA ASP A 80 -6.12 17.23 7.23
C ASP A 80 -6.91 16.14 6.48
N LEU A 81 -6.23 15.07 6.07
CA LEU A 81 -6.78 13.91 5.36
C LEU A 81 -7.38 14.26 3.99
N THR A 82 -6.92 15.32 3.37
CA THR A 82 -7.34 15.70 2.02
C THR A 82 -6.29 15.29 0.99
N ASN A 83 -6.72 14.99 -0.23
CA ASN A 83 -5.86 14.83 -1.38
C ASN A 83 -5.73 16.18 -2.10
N GLY A 84 -4.70 16.94 -1.71
CA GLY A 84 -4.39 18.21 -2.35
C GLY A 84 -3.73 18.05 -3.72
N LEU A 85 -3.22 19.16 -4.23
CA LEU A 85 -2.42 19.19 -5.45
C LEU A 85 -1.13 18.37 -5.26
N GLY A 86 -0.52 17.90 -6.34
CA GLY A 86 0.72 17.11 -6.31
C GLY A 86 1.92 17.82 -5.67
N SER A 87 1.83 19.13 -5.45
CA SER A 87 2.82 19.93 -4.72
C SER A 87 2.50 20.11 -3.23
N SER A 88 1.41 19.56 -2.73
CA SER A 88 1.06 19.65 -1.32
C SER A 88 1.92 18.72 -0.48
N SER A 89 2.20 19.09 0.77
CA SER A 89 2.79 18.19 1.75
C SER A 89 1.92 16.94 1.95
N ARG A 90 2.55 15.85 2.31
CA ARG A 90 1.89 14.59 2.62
C ARG A 90 2.26 14.14 4.02
N GLY A 91 1.44 13.33 4.63
CA GLY A 91 1.80 12.64 5.86
C GLY A 91 2.82 11.55 5.61
N VAL A 92 3.64 11.26 6.60
CA VAL A 92 4.55 10.11 6.61
C VAL A 92 4.36 9.30 7.89
N ARG A 93 4.54 7.99 7.78
CA ARG A 93 4.36 7.04 8.88
C ARG A 93 5.41 5.93 8.87
N GLY A 94 5.31 5.07 9.87
CA GLY A 94 6.09 3.83 9.99
C GLY A 94 7.39 3.98 10.74
N GLY A 95 7.94 5.18 10.88
CA GLY A 95 9.28 5.39 11.42
C GLY A 95 10.38 5.01 10.43
N TYR A 96 11.63 5.22 10.81
CA TYR A 96 12.79 4.84 10.01
C TYR A 96 13.83 4.11 10.87
N TRP A 97 14.92 3.62 10.28
CA TRP A 97 15.90 2.76 10.96
C TRP A 97 16.52 3.37 12.22
N ALA A 98 16.69 4.70 12.28
CA ALA A 98 17.27 5.38 13.43
C ALA A 98 16.23 5.96 14.39
N ASP A 99 14.95 5.71 14.15
CA ASP A 99 13.88 6.20 14.99
C ASP A 99 13.74 5.35 16.27
N SER A 100 13.05 5.88 17.25
CA SER A 100 12.64 5.12 18.45
C SER A 100 11.36 4.33 18.16
N SER A 101 10.97 3.46 19.07
CA SER A 101 9.72 2.70 19.00
C SER A 101 8.47 3.57 18.83
N GLY A 102 8.51 4.83 19.31
CA GLY A 102 7.40 5.78 19.15
C GLY A 102 7.08 6.10 17.69
N GLY A 103 8.08 6.09 16.80
CA GLY A 103 7.88 6.34 15.37
C GLY A 103 7.05 5.27 14.68
N LEU A 104 7.05 4.04 15.24
CA LEU A 104 6.31 2.90 14.67
C LEU A 104 4.84 2.85 15.13
N SER A 105 4.47 3.64 16.14
CA SER A 105 3.12 3.59 16.71
C SER A 105 2.06 4.05 15.73
N SER A 106 0.90 3.41 15.78
CA SER A 106 -0.29 3.77 15.00
C SER A 106 -0.78 5.20 15.27
N SER A 107 -0.49 5.73 16.46
CA SER A 107 -0.81 7.11 16.84
C SER A 107 0.17 8.14 16.25
N THR A 108 1.34 7.70 15.77
CA THR A 108 2.37 8.60 15.22
C THR A 108 2.12 8.83 13.73
N ARG A 109 1.91 10.09 13.39
CA ARG A 109 1.85 10.58 12.03
C ARG A 109 2.64 11.87 11.98
N LEU A 110 3.70 11.88 11.20
CA LEU A 110 4.48 13.10 11.08
C LEU A 110 3.85 13.99 10.02
N ASN A 111 3.83 15.24 10.42
CA ASN A 111 3.50 16.34 9.54
C ASN A 111 4.70 16.60 8.70
N ASP A 112 4.51 16.53 7.43
CA ASP A 112 5.65 16.67 6.65
C ASP A 112 5.91 18.09 6.18
N PHE A 113 7.08 18.52 6.48
CA PHE A 113 7.67 19.70 5.91
C PHE A 113 8.03 19.50 4.43
N LEU A 114 7.79 18.32 3.87
CA LEU A 114 8.37 17.91 2.62
C LEU A 114 7.24 17.72 1.60
N ASN A 115 7.36 18.47 0.56
CA ASN A 115 6.71 18.17 -0.69
C ASN A 115 7.43 16.94 -1.29
N PRO A 116 6.73 15.85 -1.64
CA PRO A 116 7.35 14.67 -2.25
C PRO A 116 8.24 14.97 -3.46
N ALA A 117 7.98 16.10 -4.14
CA ALA A 117 8.78 16.51 -5.29
C ALA A 117 10.18 17.08 -4.92
N ILE A 118 10.43 17.38 -3.65
CA ILE A 118 11.68 17.99 -3.18
C ILE A 118 12.31 17.26 -1.99
N GLU A 119 11.86 16.04 -1.71
CA GLU A 119 12.43 15.22 -0.66
C GLU A 119 13.90 14.88 -0.99
N LEU A 120 14.82 15.26 -0.11
CA LEU A 120 16.27 15.12 -0.32
C LEU A 120 16.95 14.27 0.75
N ASN A 121 16.24 13.82 1.77
CA ASN A 121 16.86 13.24 2.95
C ASN A 121 17.14 11.73 2.84
N GLY A 122 16.55 11.05 1.88
CA GLY A 122 16.83 9.64 1.60
C GLY A 122 16.31 8.64 2.65
N PHE A 123 15.52 9.09 3.62
CA PHE A 123 14.91 8.22 4.64
C PHE A 123 13.38 8.10 4.52
N ILE A 124 12.82 8.62 3.45
CA ILE A 124 11.40 8.50 3.13
C ILE A 124 11.26 7.71 1.83
N GLY A 125 10.41 6.72 1.87
CA GLY A 125 10.06 5.88 0.73
C GLY A 125 8.58 5.98 0.40
N PHE A 126 8.16 5.13 -0.50
CA PHE A 126 6.74 4.94 -0.83
C PHE A 126 6.51 3.48 -1.23
N ARG A 127 5.27 3.07 -1.14
CA ARG A 127 4.83 1.80 -1.74
C ARG A 127 3.59 2.01 -2.57
N VAL A 128 3.43 1.17 -3.58
CA VAL A 128 2.25 1.15 -4.42
C VAL A 128 1.42 -0.08 -4.09
N ALA A 129 0.11 0.07 -4.09
CA ALA A 129 -0.83 -1.04 -4.04
C ALA A 129 -1.50 -1.19 -5.41
N SER A 130 -1.67 -2.43 -5.83
CA SER A 130 -2.52 -2.73 -6.98
C SER A 130 -3.71 -3.57 -6.51
N LEU A 131 -4.89 -3.20 -6.92
CA LEU A 131 -6.03 -4.10 -6.82
C LEU A 131 -5.78 -5.22 -7.84
N SER A 132 -5.53 -6.44 -7.35
CA SER A 132 -5.62 -7.60 -8.25
C SER A 132 -7.06 -7.62 -8.77
N SER A 133 -7.24 -7.38 -10.05
CA SER A 133 -8.52 -7.61 -10.70
C SER A 133 -8.77 -9.12 -10.77
N THR A 134 -9.20 -9.72 -9.66
CA THR A 134 -9.63 -11.11 -9.63
C THR A 134 -11.03 -11.31 -10.19
N ALA A 135 -11.68 -10.26 -10.61
CA ALA A 135 -12.85 -10.33 -11.47
C ALA A 135 -12.37 -10.05 -12.91
N ALA A 136 -12.23 -11.09 -13.73
CA ALA A 136 -12.45 -10.89 -15.13
C ALA A 136 -13.81 -10.17 -15.22
N VAL A 137 -13.81 -8.87 -15.53
CA VAL A 137 -15.05 -8.17 -15.88
C VAL A 137 -15.62 -9.01 -17.01
N PRO A 138 -16.80 -9.63 -16.85
CA PRO A 138 -17.38 -10.36 -17.97
C PRO A 138 -17.45 -9.36 -19.12
N GLU A 139 -16.77 -9.66 -20.19
CA GLU A 139 -16.87 -8.86 -21.42
C GLU A 139 -18.35 -8.55 -21.62
N PRO A 140 -18.77 -7.28 -21.66
CA PRO A 140 -20.17 -6.99 -21.92
C PRO A 140 -20.52 -7.81 -23.15
N GLY A 141 -21.66 -8.45 -23.17
CA GLY A 141 -22.05 -9.42 -24.20
C GLY A 141 -21.94 -8.94 -25.66
N SER A 142 -20.99 -8.07 -25.93
CA SER A 142 -20.58 -7.55 -27.23
C SER A 142 -20.27 -8.67 -28.22
N PHE A 143 -19.65 -9.76 -27.76
CA PHE A 143 -19.47 -10.93 -28.60
C PHE A 143 -20.81 -11.61 -28.96
N ALA A 144 -21.73 -11.73 -28.00
CA ALA A 144 -23.04 -12.29 -28.25
C ALA A 144 -23.86 -11.35 -29.15
N LEU A 145 -23.78 -10.04 -28.96
CA LEU A 145 -24.42 -9.03 -29.82
C LEU A 145 -23.82 -9.01 -31.24
N PHE A 146 -22.51 -9.18 -31.36
CA PHE A 146 -21.83 -9.25 -32.67
C PHE A 146 -22.23 -10.51 -33.43
N LEU A 147 -22.28 -11.68 -32.77
CA LEU A 147 -22.69 -12.94 -33.39
C LEU A 147 -24.18 -12.93 -33.76
N THR A 148 -25.05 -12.37 -32.94
CA THR A 148 -26.47 -12.24 -33.26
C THR A 148 -26.73 -11.23 -34.39
N GLY A 149 -25.94 -10.16 -34.44
CA GLY A 149 -25.96 -9.18 -35.54
C GLY A 149 -25.55 -9.80 -36.86
N LEU A 150 -24.48 -10.60 -36.90
CA LEU A 150 -24.04 -11.31 -38.11
C LEU A 150 -25.04 -12.38 -38.56
N ALA A 151 -25.66 -13.12 -37.64
CA ALA A 151 -26.70 -14.10 -37.96
C ALA A 151 -27.97 -13.42 -38.54
N GLY A 152 -28.35 -12.24 -38.02
CA GLY A 152 -29.43 -11.44 -38.50
C GLY A 152 -29.22 -10.92 -39.92
N LEU A 153 -28.01 -10.43 -40.21
CA LEU A 153 -27.62 -9.98 -41.55
C LEU A 153 -27.61 -11.13 -42.57
N GLY A 154 -27.09 -12.31 -42.16
CA GLY A 154 -27.11 -13.51 -42.99
C GLY A 154 -28.54 -14.00 -43.34
N TRP A 155 -29.47 -13.85 -42.42
CA TRP A 155 -30.87 -14.21 -42.66
C TRP A 155 -31.57 -13.22 -43.60
N CYS A 156 -31.35 -11.92 -43.40
CA CYS A 156 -31.93 -10.90 -44.28
C CYS A 156 -31.41 -11.00 -45.72
N SER A 157 -30.16 -11.36 -45.94
CA SER A 157 -29.58 -11.55 -47.27
C SER A 157 -30.18 -12.76 -48.02
N ARG A 158 -30.43 -13.88 -47.29
CA ARG A 158 -31.07 -15.07 -47.88
C ARG A 158 -32.49 -14.84 -48.39
N LYS A 159 -33.28 -13.98 -47.72
CA LYS A 159 -34.63 -13.65 -48.15
C LYS A 159 -34.69 -12.83 -49.43
N ARG A 160 -33.63 -12.17 -49.88
CA ARG A 160 -33.58 -11.41 -51.13
C ARG A 160 -33.23 -12.22 -52.37
N LEU A 161 -32.78 -13.45 -52.20
CA LEU A 161 -32.37 -14.31 -53.30
C LEU A 161 -33.51 -15.21 -53.82
N TRP A 162 -34.73 -15.08 -53.26
CA TRP A 162 -35.91 -15.88 -53.64
C TRP A 162 -37.10 -14.99 -54.08
N LYS A 163 -36.82 -13.94 -54.85
CA LYS A 163 -37.85 -13.18 -55.62
C LYS A 163 -37.38 -13.01 -57.04
#